data_a3e5deeac21872f5a9a2304cd2999192
#
_entry.id   a3e5deeac21872f5a9a2304cd2999192
#
_cell.length_a   1.000
_cell.length_b   1.000
_cell.length_c   1.000
_cell.angle_alpha   90.00
_cell.angle_beta   90.00
_cell.angle_gamma   90.00
#
_symmetry.space_group_name_H-M   'P 1'
#
loop_
_entity.id
_entity.type
_entity.pdbx_description
1 polymer ?
#
loop_
_entity_poly.entity_id
_entity_poly.type
_entity_poly.pdbx_seq_one_letter_code
_entity_poly.pdbx_strand_id
1 'polypeptide(L)'
;MELKLDTSKTYAIALEGGGAKGAYEIGVWKALEQAGVKYNAVSGTSVGALNGALMAMHDLTRAIACWRDIHLNKVMDLGALSEDDVKQMMSGQFENMNLTDLFSKALDIVRNRGLDVAPLRAWVREVVDVKRVKESDVQLYISTVSITDRKGLEVHVNELP
;
A
#
# COMPACT_ATOMS: atom_id res chain seq x y z
N MET A 1 -11.03 5.00 26.41
CA MET A 1 -10.72 3.55 26.36
C MET A 1 -9.21 3.42 26.28
N GLU A 2 -8.56 2.98 27.34
CA GLU A 2 -7.11 2.81 27.36
C GLU A 2 -6.79 1.48 26.64
N LEU A 3 -6.15 1.57 25.47
CA LEU A 3 -5.66 0.39 24.74
C LEU A 3 -4.47 -0.17 25.54
N LYS A 4 -4.70 -1.22 26.30
CA LYS A 4 -3.62 -1.97 26.96
C LYS A 4 -3.05 -2.99 25.97
N LEU A 5 -2.00 -2.58 25.24
CA LEU A 5 -1.21 -3.51 24.46
C LEU A 5 -0.25 -4.26 25.38
N ASP A 6 -0.22 -5.58 25.23
CA ASP A 6 0.71 -6.43 25.97
C ASP A 6 2.06 -6.47 25.25
N THR A 7 3.00 -5.64 25.66
CA THR A 7 4.33 -5.53 25.04
C THR A 7 5.23 -6.75 25.29
N SER A 8 4.79 -7.74 26.10
CA SER A 8 5.47 -9.01 26.24
C SER A 8 5.21 -9.97 25.07
N LYS A 9 4.16 -9.71 24.29
CA LYS A 9 3.76 -10.52 23.14
C LYS A 9 4.36 -9.99 21.84
N THR A 10 4.43 -10.88 20.86
CA THR A 10 4.75 -10.56 19.46
C THR A 10 3.47 -10.65 18.64
N TYR A 11 3.25 -9.69 17.76
CA TYR A 11 2.03 -9.54 16.99
C TYR A 11 2.27 -9.78 15.49
N ALA A 12 1.21 -10.11 14.79
CA ALA A 12 1.11 -9.96 13.34
C ALA A 12 0.26 -8.73 13.04
N ILE A 13 0.64 -7.99 12.00
CA ILE A 13 -0.05 -6.75 11.61
C ILE A 13 -0.66 -6.96 10.23
N ALA A 14 -1.96 -6.67 10.09
CA ALA A 14 -2.64 -6.68 8.81
C ALA A 14 -2.91 -5.24 8.36
N LEU A 15 -2.44 -4.91 7.15
CA LEU A 15 -2.57 -3.60 6.53
C LEU A 15 -3.54 -3.67 5.35
N GLU A 16 -4.54 -2.82 5.36
CA GLU A 16 -5.53 -2.79 4.29
C GLU A 16 -5.06 -1.97 3.08
N GLY A 17 -5.73 -2.13 1.95
CA GLY A 17 -5.61 -1.21 0.83
C GLY A 17 -6.40 0.07 1.09
N GLY A 18 -6.16 1.11 0.28
CA GLY A 18 -6.95 2.34 0.38
C GLY A 18 -6.24 3.61 -0.08
N GLY A 19 -5.24 3.49 -0.92
CA GLY A 19 -4.54 4.64 -1.51
C GLY A 19 -3.99 5.56 -0.43
N ALA A 20 -4.44 6.83 -0.40
CA ALA A 20 -3.96 7.84 0.55
C ALA A 20 -4.16 7.48 2.03
N LYS A 21 -5.07 6.55 2.36
CA LYS A 21 -5.28 6.07 3.73
C LYS A 21 -4.05 5.36 4.31
N GLY A 22 -3.15 4.86 3.45
CA GLY A 22 -1.90 4.27 3.90
C GLY A 22 -1.00 5.21 4.72
N ALA A 23 -1.16 6.53 4.58
CA ALA A 23 -0.47 7.49 5.46
C ALA A 23 -0.87 7.31 6.94
N TYR A 24 -2.12 6.94 7.21
CA TYR A 24 -2.60 6.65 8.56
C TYR A 24 -1.90 5.40 9.14
N GLU A 25 -1.68 4.37 8.33
CA GLU A 25 -0.98 3.16 8.75
C GLU A 25 0.45 3.45 9.23
N ILE A 26 1.14 4.39 8.57
CA ILE A 26 2.49 4.84 9.02
C ILE A 26 2.41 5.54 10.38
N GLY A 27 1.36 6.32 10.62
CA GLY A 27 1.10 6.93 11.93
C GLY A 27 0.88 5.88 13.02
N VAL A 28 0.09 4.84 12.72
CA VAL A 28 -0.13 3.69 13.61
C VAL A 28 1.17 2.95 13.87
N TRP A 29 1.95 2.63 12.83
CA TRP A 29 3.25 1.97 12.99
C TRP A 29 4.17 2.77 13.91
N LYS A 30 4.29 4.09 13.69
CA LYS A 30 5.07 4.96 14.56
C LYS A 30 4.62 4.87 16.03
N ALA A 31 3.31 4.84 16.27
CA ALA A 31 2.77 4.73 17.63
C ALA A 31 3.07 3.35 18.25
N LEU A 32 3.01 2.27 17.47
CA LEU A 32 3.37 0.92 17.93
C LEU A 32 4.85 0.82 18.30
N GLU A 33 5.74 1.39 17.49
CA GLU A 33 7.19 1.47 17.79
C GLU A 33 7.44 2.24 19.10
N GLN A 34 6.79 3.40 19.28
CA GLN A 34 6.90 4.20 20.49
C GLN A 34 6.35 3.49 21.74
N ALA A 35 5.34 2.66 21.57
CA ALA A 35 4.75 1.84 22.63
C ALA A 35 5.57 0.57 22.94
N GLY A 36 6.64 0.30 22.19
CA GLY A 36 7.46 -0.92 22.36
C GLY A 36 6.75 -2.20 21.94
N VAL A 37 5.77 -2.11 21.04
CA VAL A 37 5.04 -3.29 20.51
C VAL A 37 5.92 -4.02 19.51
N LYS A 38 6.08 -5.32 19.73
CA LYS A 38 6.87 -6.20 18.85
C LYS A 38 5.96 -6.86 17.82
N TYR A 39 6.43 -6.96 16.58
CA TYR A 39 5.76 -7.70 15.51
C TYR A 39 6.81 -8.48 14.70
N ASN A 40 6.43 -9.64 14.19
CA ASN A 40 7.29 -10.49 13.36
C ASN A 40 6.62 -10.93 12.05
N ALA A 41 5.40 -10.48 11.80
CA ALA A 41 4.71 -10.72 10.53
C ALA A 41 3.87 -9.51 10.16
N VAL A 42 3.85 -9.20 8.86
CA VAL A 42 3.01 -8.15 8.28
C VAL A 42 2.33 -8.73 7.03
N SER A 43 1.02 -8.55 6.94
CA SER A 43 0.25 -8.85 5.74
C SER A 43 -0.31 -7.56 5.17
N GLY A 44 -0.26 -7.38 3.84
CA GLY A 44 -0.76 -6.16 3.22
C GLY A 44 -1.29 -6.36 1.82
N THR A 45 -2.24 -5.50 1.44
CA THR A 45 -2.76 -5.42 0.08
C THR A 45 -2.63 -4.01 -0.47
N SER A 46 -2.38 -3.84 -1.78
CA SER A 46 -2.24 -2.52 -2.41
C SER A 46 -1.20 -1.67 -1.67
N VAL A 47 -1.58 -0.46 -1.20
CA VAL A 47 -0.72 0.42 -0.41
C VAL A 47 -0.25 -0.21 0.89
N GLY A 48 -1.06 -1.07 1.52
CA GLY A 48 -0.66 -1.84 2.70
C GLY A 48 0.50 -2.79 2.41
N ALA A 49 0.63 -3.32 1.18
CA ALA A 49 1.79 -4.11 0.77
C ALA A 49 3.07 -3.27 0.70
N LEU A 50 2.98 -2.01 0.23
CA LEU A 50 4.10 -1.08 0.22
C LEU A 50 4.54 -0.71 1.64
N ASN A 51 3.59 -0.37 2.50
CA ASN A 51 3.86 -0.07 3.90
C ASN A 51 4.43 -1.30 4.62
N GLY A 52 3.90 -2.50 4.34
CA GLY A 52 4.41 -3.75 4.86
C GLY A 52 5.87 -4.03 4.47
N ALA A 53 6.25 -3.71 3.24
CA ALA A 53 7.64 -3.83 2.80
C ALA A 53 8.56 -2.88 3.58
N LEU A 54 8.13 -1.63 3.83
CA LEU A 54 8.86 -0.67 4.64
C LEU A 54 8.96 -1.11 6.10
N MET A 55 7.90 -1.71 6.65
CA MET A 55 7.90 -2.30 7.99
C MET A 55 8.85 -3.48 8.09
N ALA A 56 8.88 -4.38 7.09
CA ALA A 56 9.83 -5.47 7.02
C ALA A 56 11.28 -4.98 6.93
N MET A 57 11.53 -3.82 6.32
CA MET A 57 12.85 -3.20 6.30
C MET A 57 13.21 -2.47 7.61
N HIS A 58 12.30 -2.36 8.57
CA HIS A 58 12.44 -1.56 9.80
C HIS A 58 12.82 -0.10 9.52
N ASP A 59 12.29 0.50 8.42
CA ASP A 59 12.70 1.82 7.97
C ASP A 59 11.55 2.84 8.08
N LEU A 60 11.12 3.09 9.32
CA LEU A 60 10.07 4.06 9.63
C LEU A 60 10.41 5.47 9.13
N THR A 61 11.69 5.85 9.20
CA THR A 61 12.13 7.17 8.72
C THR A 61 11.90 7.32 7.23
N ARG A 62 12.27 6.30 6.44
CA ARG A 62 12.00 6.27 5.00
C ARG A 62 10.51 6.26 4.72
N ALA A 63 9.73 5.48 5.47
CA ALA A 63 8.27 5.43 5.31
C ALA A 63 7.64 6.82 5.50
N ILE A 64 8.02 7.54 6.56
CA ILE A 64 7.53 8.91 6.80
C ILE A 64 7.95 9.85 5.68
N ALA A 65 9.19 9.79 5.21
CA ALA A 65 9.67 10.62 4.10
C ALA A 65 8.87 10.32 2.82
N CYS A 66 8.69 9.05 2.47
CA CYS A 66 7.91 8.63 1.30
C CYS A 66 6.50 9.21 1.32
N TRP A 67 5.81 9.12 2.46
CA TRP A 67 4.44 9.63 2.57
C TRP A 67 4.32 11.16 2.60
N ARG A 68 5.37 11.88 3.01
CA ARG A 68 5.42 13.34 2.90
C ARG A 68 5.64 13.82 1.47
N ASP A 69 6.42 13.06 0.69
CA ASP A 69 6.84 13.42 -0.66
C ASP A 69 6.01 12.76 -1.76
N ILE A 70 5.00 11.94 -1.39
CA ILE A 70 4.17 11.25 -2.37
C ILE A 70 3.21 12.24 -3.03
N HIS A 71 3.31 12.32 -4.34
CA HIS A 71 2.38 13.06 -5.19
C HIS A 71 1.74 12.10 -6.19
N LEU A 72 0.53 12.39 -6.64
CA LEU A 72 -0.22 11.53 -7.56
C LEU A 72 0.55 11.19 -8.85
N ASN A 73 1.30 12.14 -9.38
CA ASN A 73 2.14 11.95 -10.57
C ASN A 73 3.30 10.94 -10.36
N LYS A 74 3.68 10.67 -9.09
CA LYS A 74 4.64 9.60 -8.76
C LYS A 74 4.00 8.21 -8.72
N VAL A 75 2.68 8.15 -8.59
CA VAL A 75 1.96 6.88 -8.42
C VAL A 75 1.40 6.38 -9.75
N MET A 76 0.90 7.28 -10.59
CA MET A 76 0.31 6.93 -11.88
C MET A 76 0.43 8.08 -12.87
N ASP A 77 0.50 7.74 -14.15
CA ASP A 77 0.33 8.72 -15.20
C ASP A 77 -1.16 9.09 -15.29
N LEU A 78 -1.45 10.33 -14.95
CA LEU A 78 -2.81 10.88 -14.93
C LEU A 78 -3.26 11.40 -16.31
N GLY A 79 -2.45 11.21 -17.36
CA GLY A 79 -2.74 11.72 -18.70
C GLY A 79 -4.09 11.27 -19.31
N ALA A 80 -4.72 10.24 -18.70
CA ALA A 80 -6.04 9.74 -19.07
C ALA A 80 -7.19 10.28 -18.19
N LEU A 81 -6.89 11.01 -17.10
CA LEU A 81 -7.87 11.55 -16.17
C LEU A 81 -7.90 13.09 -16.25
N SER A 82 -9.09 13.67 -16.19
CA SER A 82 -9.21 15.11 -16.09
C SER A 82 -8.80 15.62 -14.70
N GLU A 83 -8.41 16.90 -14.59
CA GLU A 83 -8.11 17.51 -13.28
C GLU A 83 -9.29 17.42 -12.30
N ASP A 84 -10.53 17.44 -12.82
CA ASP A 84 -11.73 17.33 -12.00
C ASP A 84 -11.94 15.89 -11.50
N ASP A 85 -11.65 14.86 -12.30
CA ASP A 85 -11.67 13.46 -11.87
C ASP A 85 -10.66 13.23 -10.74
N VAL A 86 -9.48 13.81 -10.87
CA VAL A 86 -8.42 13.73 -9.84
C VAL A 86 -8.85 14.43 -8.55
N LYS A 87 -9.43 15.63 -8.63
CA LYS A 87 -9.95 16.35 -7.45
C LYS A 87 -11.06 15.61 -6.75
N GLN A 88 -12.00 15.01 -7.50
CA GLN A 88 -13.08 14.18 -6.92
C GLN A 88 -12.53 12.92 -6.23
N MET A 89 -11.58 12.23 -6.84
CA MET A 89 -10.92 11.09 -6.22
C MET A 89 -10.19 11.47 -4.93
N MET A 90 -9.55 12.65 -4.89
CA MET A 90 -8.83 13.14 -3.72
C MET A 90 -9.74 13.62 -2.59
N SER A 91 -10.89 14.20 -2.92
CA SER A 91 -11.81 14.75 -1.92
C SER A 91 -12.63 13.68 -1.19
N GLY A 92 -12.61 12.42 -1.68
CA GLY A 92 -13.42 11.34 -1.13
C GLY A 92 -14.93 11.55 -1.30
N GLN A 93 -15.33 12.53 -2.12
CA GLN A 93 -16.73 12.83 -2.41
C GLN A 93 -17.27 11.91 -3.50
N PHE A 94 -17.37 10.62 -3.20
CA PHE A 94 -17.95 9.63 -4.10
C PHE A 94 -19.49 9.70 -4.21
N GLU A 95 -20.14 10.49 -3.35
CA GLU A 95 -21.61 10.58 -3.28
C GLU A 95 -22.25 11.17 -4.55
N ASN A 96 -21.50 11.94 -5.33
CA ASN A 96 -21.98 12.56 -6.57
C ASN A 96 -21.46 11.87 -7.84
N MET A 97 -20.67 10.82 -7.74
CA MET A 97 -20.21 10.07 -8.91
C MET A 97 -21.29 9.08 -9.33
N ASN A 98 -21.77 9.23 -10.55
CA ASN A 98 -22.65 8.25 -11.15
C ASN A 98 -21.88 6.91 -11.27
N LEU A 99 -22.35 5.88 -10.56
CA LEU A 99 -21.71 4.56 -10.54
C LEU A 99 -21.46 4.01 -11.96
N THR A 100 -22.34 4.35 -12.89
CA THR A 100 -22.25 3.97 -14.30
C THR A 100 -21.07 4.64 -15.00
N ASP A 101 -20.82 5.91 -14.69
CA ASP A 101 -19.67 6.67 -15.26
C ASP A 101 -18.34 6.19 -14.66
N LEU A 102 -18.32 5.88 -13.37
CA LEU A 102 -17.16 5.29 -12.71
C LEU A 102 -16.83 3.91 -13.31
N PHE A 103 -17.88 3.09 -13.55
CA PHE A 103 -17.73 1.76 -14.12
C PHE A 103 -17.30 1.82 -15.59
N SER A 104 -17.84 2.77 -16.38
CA SER A 104 -17.44 2.97 -17.78
C SER A 104 -15.99 3.46 -17.88
N LYS A 105 -15.57 4.41 -17.05
CA LYS A 105 -14.18 4.88 -16.99
C LYS A 105 -13.23 3.76 -16.54
N ALA A 106 -13.61 2.96 -15.55
CA ALA A 106 -12.84 1.79 -15.14
C ALA A 106 -12.73 0.74 -16.26
N LEU A 107 -13.80 0.51 -17.03
CA LEU A 107 -13.78 -0.36 -18.19
C LEU A 107 -12.92 0.19 -19.33
N ASP A 108 -12.94 1.50 -19.57
CA ASP A 108 -12.11 2.14 -20.58
C ASP A 108 -10.63 2.07 -20.21
N ILE A 109 -10.28 2.23 -18.93
CA ILE A 109 -8.93 2.03 -18.41
C ILE A 109 -8.48 0.58 -18.65
N VAL A 110 -9.34 -0.41 -18.36
CA VAL A 110 -9.04 -1.84 -18.59
C VAL A 110 -8.94 -2.16 -20.09
N ARG A 111 -9.82 -1.56 -20.91
CA ARG A 111 -9.88 -1.78 -22.36
C ARG A 111 -8.71 -1.15 -23.10
N ASN A 112 -8.20 -0.02 -22.62
CA ASN A 112 -7.07 0.73 -23.18
C ASN A 112 -5.71 0.33 -22.59
N ARG A 113 -5.55 -0.90 -22.11
CA ARG A 113 -4.33 -1.50 -21.52
C ARG A 113 -4.02 -1.06 -20.08
N GLY A 114 -4.97 -0.50 -19.33
CA GLY A 114 -4.79 -0.10 -17.94
C GLY A 114 -4.13 1.29 -17.78
N LEU A 115 -4.07 1.75 -16.54
CA LEU A 115 -3.28 2.92 -16.16
C LEU A 115 -1.79 2.59 -16.29
N ASP A 116 -0.99 3.51 -16.83
CA ASP A 116 0.46 3.35 -16.79
C ASP A 116 0.95 3.45 -15.34
N VAL A 117 1.36 2.33 -14.80
CA VAL A 117 1.92 2.19 -13.45
C VAL A 117 3.46 2.19 -13.46
N ALA A 118 4.10 2.54 -14.60
CA ALA A 118 5.54 2.63 -14.67
C ALA A 118 6.13 3.61 -13.63
N PRO A 119 5.51 4.78 -13.36
CA PRO A 119 5.98 5.67 -12.30
C PRO A 119 5.96 5.00 -10.91
N LEU A 120 4.86 4.31 -10.56
CA LEU A 120 4.75 3.57 -9.30
C LEU A 120 5.80 2.47 -9.22
N ARG A 121 6.00 1.71 -10.30
CA ARG A 121 6.99 0.63 -10.35
C ARG A 121 8.42 1.16 -10.17
N ALA A 122 8.75 2.29 -10.80
CA ALA A 122 10.04 2.94 -10.63
C ALA A 122 10.24 3.41 -9.18
N TRP A 123 9.24 4.06 -8.62
CA TRP A 123 9.28 4.53 -7.24
C TRP A 123 9.40 3.38 -6.22
N VAL A 124 8.65 2.29 -6.38
CA VAL A 124 8.78 1.10 -5.51
C VAL A 124 10.21 0.54 -5.56
N ARG A 125 10.83 0.46 -6.74
CA ARG A 125 12.21 -0.01 -6.90
C ARG A 125 13.24 0.91 -6.23
N GLU A 126 12.96 2.20 -6.15
CA GLU A 126 13.81 3.17 -5.45
C GLU A 126 13.67 3.05 -3.92
N VAL A 127 12.44 2.82 -3.46
CA VAL A 127 12.09 2.88 -2.03
C VAL A 127 12.31 1.55 -1.32
N VAL A 128 12.02 0.41 -2.00
CA VAL A 128 12.07 -0.93 -1.40
C VAL A 128 13.38 -1.63 -1.76
N ASP A 129 14.16 -1.94 -0.74
CA ASP A 129 15.33 -2.81 -0.85
C ASP A 129 14.88 -4.27 -0.66
N VAL A 130 14.77 -4.99 -1.78
CA VAL A 130 14.31 -6.39 -1.80
C VAL A 130 15.20 -7.29 -0.95
N LYS A 131 16.50 -7.05 -0.91
CA LYS A 131 17.42 -7.83 -0.09
C LYS A 131 17.12 -7.66 1.39
N ARG A 132 16.94 -6.42 1.85
CA ARG A 132 16.56 -6.13 3.24
C ARG A 132 15.23 -6.78 3.61
N VAL A 133 14.24 -6.78 2.71
CA VAL A 133 12.96 -7.46 2.95
C VAL A 133 13.14 -8.97 3.09
N LYS A 134 13.92 -9.59 2.20
CA LYS A 134 14.15 -11.04 2.21
C LYS A 134 14.93 -11.52 3.44
N GLU A 135 15.87 -10.73 3.91
CA GLU A 135 16.73 -11.04 5.06
C GLU A 135 16.10 -10.59 6.40
N SER A 136 14.90 -10.02 6.36
CA SER A 136 14.22 -9.50 7.55
C SER A 136 13.74 -10.61 8.48
N ASP A 137 13.75 -10.31 9.79
CA ASP A 137 13.09 -11.10 10.83
C ASP A 137 11.55 -10.92 10.81
N VAL A 138 11.05 -9.94 10.06
CA VAL A 138 9.62 -9.73 9.82
C VAL A 138 9.19 -10.43 8.54
N GLN A 139 8.25 -11.36 8.66
CA GLN A 139 7.68 -12.08 7.53
C GLN A 139 6.66 -11.20 6.80
N LEU A 140 6.87 -10.96 5.51
CA LEU A 140 5.98 -10.15 4.68
C LEU A 140 5.10 -11.03 3.80
N TYR A 141 3.79 -10.85 3.94
CA TYR A 141 2.77 -11.48 3.10
C TYR A 141 2.05 -10.41 2.26
N ILE A 142 1.89 -10.67 0.97
CA ILE A 142 1.19 -9.76 0.06
C ILE A 142 -0.04 -10.47 -0.49
N SER A 143 -1.22 -9.91 -0.18
CA SER A 143 -2.47 -10.37 -0.77
C SER A 143 -2.69 -9.68 -2.12
N THR A 144 -2.90 -10.48 -3.16
CA THR A 144 -3.12 -10.01 -4.53
C THR A 144 -4.08 -10.92 -5.28
N VAL A 145 -4.31 -10.67 -6.56
CA VAL A 145 -5.18 -11.48 -7.42
C VAL A 145 -4.44 -11.89 -8.69
N SER A 146 -4.47 -13.17 -9.01
CA SER A 146 -4.08 -13.67 -10.33
C SER A 146 -5.24 -13.45 -11.30
N ILE A 147 -5.05 -12.58 -12.29
CA ILE A 147 -6.04 -12.36 -13.36
C ILE A 147 -6.15 -13.60 -14.24
N THR A 148 -5.04 -14.28 -14.51
CA THR A 148 -4.97 -15.49 -15.33
C THR A 148 -5.74 -16.64 -14.69
N ASP A 149 -5.50 -16.89 -13.40
CA ASP A 149 -6.13 -17.99 -12.67
C ASP A 149 -7.47 -17.59 -12.03
N ARG A 150 -7.83 -16.31 -12.07
CA ARG A 150 -9.04 -15.73 -11.46
C ARG A 150 -9.21 -16.08 -9.99
N LYS A 151 -8.10 -16.05 -9.23
CA LYS A 151 -8.10 -16.39 -7.80
C LYS A 151 -7.27 -15.41 -6.99
N GLY A 152 -7.62 -15.27 -5.70
CA GLY A 152 -6.78 -14.61 -4.73
C GLY A 152 -5.47 -15.38 -4.53
N LEU A 153 -4.40 -14.63 -4.35
CA LEU A 153 -3.08 -15.16 -4.02
C LEU A 153 -2.58 -14.48 -2.76
N GLU A 154 -1.91 -15.25 -1.93
CA GLU A 154 -1.11 -14.75 -0.83
C GLU A 154 0.34 -15.12 -1.09
N VAL A 155 1.19 -14.13 -1.17
CA VAL A 155 2.61 -14.30 -1.54
C VAL A 155 3.46 -14.06 -0.32
N HIS A 156 4.21 -15.06 0.11
CA HIS A 156 5.22 -14.94 1.16
C HIS A 156 6.51 -14.42 0.54
N VAL A 157 6.81 -13.14 0.75
CA VAL A 157 7.86 -12.42 0.02
C VAL A 157 9.25 -12.90 0.41
N ASN A 158 9.47 -13.25 1.69
CA ASN A 158 10.78 -13.71 2.17
C ASN A 158 11.21 -15.03 1.51
N GLU A 159 10.26 -15.85 1.04
CA GLU A 159 10.52 -17.16 0.40
C GLU A 159 10.60 -17.09 -1.13
N LEU A 160 10.37 -15.92 -1.73
CA LEU A 160 10.50 -15.77 -3.18
C LEU A 160 11.96 -15.99 -3.64
N PRO A 161 12.19 -16.63 -4.80
CA PRO A 161 13.52 -16.89 -5.34
C PRO A 161 14.30 -15.61 -5.66
#